data_23b672e0dc74967e613a5f1a76972ed1
#
_entry.id   23b672e0dc74967e613a5f1a76972ed1
#
_cell.length_a   1.000
_cell.length_b   1.000
_cell.length_c   1.000
_cell.angle_alpha   90.00
_cell.angle_beta   90.00
_cell.angle_gamma   90.00
#
_symmetry.space_group_name_H-M   'P 1'
#
loop_
_entity.id
_entity.type
_entity.pdbx_description
1 polymer ?
#
loop_
_entity_poly.entity_id
_entity_poly.type
_entity_poly.pdbx_seq_one_letter_code
_entity_poly.pdbx_strand_id
1 'polypeptide(L)'
;MASSRPGAGFDGAVARGPPRRYSKKSALNEIMKARKWLAAKALVVAVTSCLSMIPAMAYRKAQSTARSVPTLEGGRAEFNAHVSEWLKESDVPSVAVAYIRDRKVAWTEVYGEQSPGVAATHHTLYNMASLTKPITAETILRLASAKKLSLDESISKIWIDPDITDDPYSKLLTPRLCLSHQTGFANWRRMTGGVLKIRWKPGTQTGYSGEGYNYVGAFAERKLARPFDALAQETVLDPIGMKETSYTAKDWYSGRLAVPHGPKAEKPIDPIATKWNAADLLRTTIGDYAKFVVSVMRDEGLTAAIAAERATITRDTVKPEDMEKACREAGELSQCTVTAGMGLGWEVEVVNGVKILNHDGSDWGVRTLAMFVPSQGIGVVVFTNGENGMRVIRKVVEALYPNKLYAATI
;
A
#
# COMPACT_ATOMS: atom_id res chain seq x y z
N MET A 1 15.43 70.82 -17.40
CA MET A 1 14.21 71.37 -17.94
C MET A 1 13.08 70.58 -17.34
N ALA A 2 12.47 70.97 -16.22
CA ALA A 2 11.26 71.78 -16.10
C ALA A 2 10.10 71.11 -16.81
N SER A 3 9.00 70.75 -16.26
CA SER A 3 8.04 71.22 -15.25
C SER A 3 6.88 70.23 -15.26
N SER A 4 5.98 69.99 -14.40
CA SER A 4 5.31 70.66 -13.30
C SER A 4 4.05 69.84 -12.93
N ARG A 5 3.70 69.77 -11.68
CA ARG A 5 2.39 69.31 -11.16
C ARG A 5 1.28 70.35 -11.46
N PRO A 6 0.00 70.01 -11.31
CA PRO A 6 -0.69 69.87 -10.04
C PRO A 6 -1.82 68.80 -10.10
N GLY A 7 -2.34 68.14 -9.09
CA GLY A 7 -2.95 68.56 -7.86
C GLY A 7 -4.48 68.67 -7.97
N ALA A 8 -5.28 67.69 -7.46
CA ALA A 8 -6.66 67.91 -7.10
C ALA A 8 -7.06 66.89 -5.97
N GLY A 9 -7.41 67.46 -4.82
CA GLY A 9 -7.98 66.70 -3.71
C GLY A 9 -9.50 66.52 -3.93
N PHE A 10 -10.05 65.50 -3.29
CA PHE A 10 -11.49 65.34 -3.10
C PHE A 10 -11.78 64.97 -1.66
N ASP A 11 -12.43 65.86 -0.97
CA ASP A 11 -13.13 65.62 0.29
C ASP A 11 -14.32 64.71 0.05
N GLY A 12 -14.41 63.62 0.82
CA GLY A 12 -15.54 62.70 0.83
C GLY A 12 -16.21 62.67 2.20
N ALA A 13 -17.28 63.36 2.38
CA ALA A 13 -18.11 63.43 3.57
C ALA A 13 -18.69 62.05 3.96
N VAL A 14 -18.55 61.72 5.24
CA VAL A 14 -19.18 60.54 5.86
C VAL A 14 -20.68 60.81 6.08
N ALA A 15 -21.55 60.18 5.32
CA ALA A 15 -22.97 60.19 5.56
C ALA A 15 -23.37 59.14 6.61
N ARG A 16 -23.85 59.61 7.78
CA ARG A 16 -24.47 58.73 8.80
C ARG A 16 -25.88 58.37 8.38
N GLY A 17 -26.14 57.10 8.13
CA GLY A 17 -27.49 56.57 7.87
C GLY A 17 -28.31 56.46 9.17
N PRO A 18 -29.68 56.45 9.06
CA PRO A 18 -30.59 56.52 10.20
C PRO A 18 -30.60 55.21 11.02
N PRO A 19 -31.01 55.26 12.31
CA PRO A 19 -30.99 54.10 13.20
C PRO A 19 -32.04 53.06 12.78
N ARG A 20 -31.61 51.80 12.64
CA ARG A 20 -32.48 50.66 12.36
C ARG A 20 -33.44 50.41 13.56
N ARG A 21 -34.75 50.60 13.34
CA ARG A 21 -35.77 50.15 14.29
C ARG A 21 -35.85 48.63 14.29
N TYR A 22 -35.49 48.01 15.40
CA TYR A 22 -35.72 46.56 15.63
C TYR A 22 -37.21 46.31 15.81
N SER A 23 -37.81 45.48 14.94
CA SER A 23 -39.20 45.07 15.06
C SER A 23 -39.35 43.97 16.14
N LYS A 24 -40.47 43.97 16.86
CA LYS A 24 -40.83 42.93 17.86
C LYS A 24 -40.77 41.50 17.32
N LYS A 25 -40.85 41.31 15.99
CA LYS A 25 -40.71 40.01 15.31
C LYS A 25 -39.30 39.44 15.35
N SER A 26 -38.23 40.28 15.37
CA SER A 26 -36.87 39.80 15.43
C SER A 26 -36.49 39.23 16.82
N ALA A 27 -37.01 39.88 17.88
CA ALA A 27 -36.79 39.42 19.26
C ALA A 27 -37.49 38.08 19.54
N LEU A 28 -38.67 37.84 18.97
CA LEU A 28 -39.41 36.58 19.14
C LEU A 28 -38.71 35.43 18.42
N ASN A 29 -38.10 35.67 17.26
CA ASN A 29 -37.34 34.64 16.53
C ASN A 29 -36.04 34.20 17.27
N GLU A 30 -35.36 35.13 17.91
CA GLU A 30 -34.18 34.79 18.72
C GLU A 30 -34.53 34.01 19.99
N ILE A 31 -35.66 34.34 20.65
CA ILE A 31 -36.15 33.56 21.80
C ILE A 31 -36.59 32.15 21.37
N MET A 32 -37.18 32.00 20.20
CA MET A 32 -37.57 30.68 19.66
C MET A 32 -36.33 29.86 19.27
N LYS A 33 -35.28 30.44 18.74
CA LYS A 33 -34.00 29.75 18.48
C LYS A 33 -33.31 29.33 19.73
N ALA A 34 -33.28 30.16 20.78
CA ALA A 34 -32.71 29.83 22.08
C ALA A 34 -33.47 28.68 22.78
N ARG A 35 -34.81 28.64 22.69
CA ARG A 35 -35.62 27.53 23.22
C ARG A 35 -35.38 26.21 22.48
N LYS A 36 -35.24 26.24 21.15
CA LYS A 36 -34.89 25.04 20.38
C LYS A 36 -33.46 24.51 20.71
N TRP A 37 -32.53 25.43 20.98
CA TRP A 37 -31.17 25.06 21.36
C TRP A 37 -31.06 24.44 22.76
N LEU A 38 -31.86 24.96 23.73
CA LEU A 38 -32.01 24.40 25.08
C LEU A 38 -32.70 23.04 25.09
N ALA A 39 -33.72 22.84 24.24
CA ALA A 39 -34.40 21.54 24.08
C ALA A 39 -33.46 20.50 23.45
N ALA A 40 -32.62 20.86 22.49
CA ALA A 40 -31.61 19.97 21.91
C ALA A 40 -30.52 19.58 22.92
N LYS A 41 -30.10 20.47 23.82
CA LYS A 41 -29.15 20.13 24.90
C LYS A 41 -29.75 19.21 25.97
N ALA A 42 -31.03 19.38 26.32
CA ALA A 42 -31.71 18.50 27.25
C ALA A 42 -31.89 17.07 26.69
N LEU A 43 -32.10 16.93 25.37
CA LEU A 43 -32.20 15.62 24.73
C LEU A 43 -30.83 14.90 24.68
N VAL A 44 -29.72 15.62 24.48
CA VAL A 44 -28.36 15.05 24.48
C VAL A 44 -27.96 14.55 25.88
N VAL A 45 -28.37 15.23 26.97
CA VAL A 45 -28.09 14.79 28.35
C VAL A 45 -28.93 13.58 28.72
N ALA A 46 -30.17 13.45 28.24
CA ALA A 46 -31.03 12.29 28.50
C ALA A 46 -30.56 11.02 27.76
N VAL A 47 -29.98 11.17 26.53
CA VAL A 47 -29.43 10.04 25.76
C VAL A 47 -28.10 9.53 26.35
N THR A 48 -27.28 10.41 26.92
CA THR A 48 -26.02 9.98 27.58
C THR A 48 -26.26 9.27 28.93
N SER A 49 -27.35 9.54 29.61
CA SER A 49 -27.70 8.85 30.89
C SER A 49 -28.37 7.48 30.71
N CYS A 50 -28.96 7.19 29.53
CA CYS A 50 -29.52 5.86 29.22
C CYS A 50 -28.54 4.85 28.63
N LEU A 51 -27.34 5.30 28.18
CA LEU A 51 -26.29 4.42 27.63
C LEU A 51 -25.38 3.77 28.68
N SER A 52 -25.55 4.08 29.98
CA SER A 52 -24.74 3.52 31.06
C SER A 52 -25.30 2.27 31.72
N MET A 53 -26.42 1.71 31.23
CA MET A 53 -26.99 0.46 31.72
C MET A 53 -27.28 -0.57 30.63
N ILE A 54 -26.31 -0.79 29.71
CA ILE A 54 -26.28 -2.03 28.93
C ILE A 54 -25.56 -3.06 29.80
N PRO A 55 -26.22 -4.18 30.16
CA PRO A 55 -25.63 -5.16 31.07
C PRO A 55 -24.33 -5.72 30.41
N ALA A 56 -23.27 -5.80 31.22
CA ALA A 56 -21.97 -6.38 30.82
C ALA A 56 -22.04 -7.81 30.23
N MET A 57 -23.21 -8.45 30.29
CA MET A 57 -23.49 -9.75 29.67
C MET A 57 -23.63 -9.72 28.14
N ALA A 58 -24.11 -8.62 27.55
CA ALA A 58 -24.22 -8.52 26.07
C ALA A 58 -22.85 -8.32 25.39
N TYR A 59 -21.92 -7.61 26.06
CA TYR A 59 -20.59 -7.42 25.58
C TYR A 59 -19.71 -8.68 25.61
N ARG A 60 -19.95 -9.59 26.57
CA ARG A 60 -19.28 -10.90 26.62
C ARG A 60 -19.77 -11.89 25.56
N LYS A 61 -21.01 -11.77 25.08
CA LYS A 61 -21.54 -12.70 24.06
C LYS A 61 -21.10 -12.33 22.63
N ALA A 62 -20.77 -11.05 22.35
CA ALA A 62 -20.22 -10.62 21.08
C ALA A 62 -18.72 -10.93 20.91
N GLN A 63 -17.99 -11.18 22.01
CA GLN A 63 -16.57 -11.59 21.95
C GLN A 63 -16.38 -13.10 21.77
N SER A 64 -17.42 -13.92 21.83
CA SER A 64 -17.28 -15.39 21.77
C SER A 64 -17.40 -16.00 20.37
N THR A 65 -17.58 -15.19 19.33
CA THR A 65 -17.57 -15.65 17.93
C THR A 65 -16.36 -15.16 17.12
N ALA A 66 -15.39 -14.50 17.75
CA ALA A 66 -14.08 -14.37 17.16
C ALA A 66 -13.49 -15.79 17.07
N ARG A 67 -13.59 -16.41 15.88
CA ARG A 67 -12.89 -17.67 15.60
C ARG A 67 -11.45 -17.48 16.04
N SER A 68 -10.99 -18.37 16.92
CA SER A 68 -9.62 -18.40 17.39
C SER A 68 -8.70 -18.36 16.18
N VAL A 69 -7.81 -17.35 16.14
CA VAL A 69 -6.67 -17.39 15.21
C VAL A 69 -6.05 -18.77 15.38
N PRO A 70 -5.82 -19.54 14.29
CA PRO A 70 -5.24 -20.87 14.40
C PRO A 70 -4.01 -20.82 15.30
N THR A 71 -3.85 -21.82 16.15
CA THR A 71 -2.61 -21.94 16.93
C THR A 71 -1.44 -21.99 15.96
N LEU A 72 -0.29 -21.42 16.32
CA LEU A 72 0.92 -21.39 15.49
C LEU A 72 1.23 -22.75 14.83
N GLU A 73 1.00 -23.83 15.57
CA GLU A 73 1.22 -25.21 15.13
C GLU A 73 0.13 -25.70 14.17
N GLY A 74 -1.12 -25.32 14.36
CA GLY A 74 -2.24 -25.77 13.53
C GLY A 74 -2.14 -25.32 12.07
N GLY A 75 -1.88 -24.04 11.82
CA GLY A 75 -1.73 -23.53 10.46
C GLY A 75 -0.48 -24.07 9.74
N ARG A 76 0.64 -24.24 10.45
CA ARG A 76 1.87 -24.82 9.89
C ARG A 76 1.70 -26.30 9.56
N ALA A 77 1.04 -27.05 10.42
CA ALA A 77 0.78 -28.48 10.22
C ALA A 77 -0.12 -28.71 9.00
N GLU A 78 -1.18 -27.93 8.85
CA GLU A 78 -2.07 -27.98 7.69
C GLU A 78 -1.33 -27.62 6.40
N PHE A 79 -0.56 -26.54 6.41
CA PHE A 79 0.28 -26.15 5.28
C PHE A 79 1.24 -27.26 4.88
N ASN A 80 2.00 -27.82 5.82
CA ASN A 80 2.98 -28.89 5.56
C ASN A 80 2.32 -30.17 5.04
N ALA A 81 1.11 -30.50 5.49
CA ALA A 81 0.38 -31.68 5.05
C ALA A 81 -0.08 -31.61 3.58
N HIS A 82 -0.39 -30.42 3.08
CA HIS A 82 -1.06 -30.24 1.79
C HIS A 82 -0.20 -29.54 0.73
N VAL A 83 0.89 -28.88 1.09
CA VAL A 83 1.66 -28.01 0.19
C VAL A 83 2.12 -28.72 -1.08
N SER A 84 2.58 -29.97 -0.98
CA SER A 84 3.04 -30.75 -2.14
C SER A 84 1.91 -31.08 -3.12
N GLU A 85 0.69 -31.33 -2.62
CA GLU A 85 -0.49 -31.52 -3.41
C GLU A 85 -0.89 -30.22 -4.11
N TRP A 86 -0.93 -29.09 -3.38
CA TRP A 86 -1.25 -27.77 -3.94
C TRP A 86 -0.32 -27.35 -5.06
N LEU A 87 0.99 -27.61 -4.92
CA LEU A 87 1.97 -27.35 -5.97
C LEU A 87 1.69 -28.18 -7.22
N LYS A 88 1.44 -29.49 -7.06
CA LYS A 88 1.16 -30.41 -8.15
C LYS A 88 -0.14 -30.05 -8.89
N GLU A 89 -1.24 -29.82 -8.15
CA GLU A 89 -2.55 -29.47 -8.74
C GLU A 89 -2.52 -28.14 -9.49
N SER A 90 -1.66 -27.23 -9.05
CA SER A 90 -1.57 -25.88 -9.63
C SER A 90 -0.49 -25.78 -10.72
N ASP A 91 0.29 -26.84 -10.98
CA ASP A 91 1.46 -26.79 -11.88
C ASP A 91 2.41 -25.65 -11.51
N VAL A 92 2.80 -25.60 -10.22
CA VAL A 92 3.70 -24.61 -9.66
C VAL A 92 4.93 -25.32 -9.12
N PRO A 93 6.16 -25.02 -9.63
CA PRO A 93 7.36 -25.78 -9.26
C PRO A 93 7.75 -25.63 -7.80
N SER A 94 7.63 -24.41 -7.22
CA SER A 94 7.99 -24.19 -5.82
C SER A 94 7.17 -23.08 -5.15
N VAL A 95 7.13 -23.17 -3.83
CA VAL A 95 6.60 -22.13 -2.95
C VAL A 95 7.57 -21.90 -1.79
N ALA A 96 7.77 -20.61 -1.46
CA ALA A 96 8.43 -20.17 -0.23
C ALA A 96 7.45 -19.37 0.60
N VAL A 97 7.30 -19.69 1.88
CA VAL A 97 6.33 -19.10 2.79
C VAL A 97 7.03 -18.61 4.05
N ALA A 98 6.66 -17.41 4.52
CA ALA A 98 6.97 -16.94 5.85
C ALA A 98 5.68 -16.60 6.60
N TYR A 99 5.60 -17.04 7.85
CA TYR A 99 4.55 -16.67 8.77
C TYR A 99 5.11 -15.75 9.86
N ILE A 100 4.42 -14.63 10.05
CA ILE A 100 4.78 -13.62 11.03
C ILE A 100 3.69 -13.63 12.11
N ARG A 101 4.11 -13.65 13.38
CA ARG A 101 3.23 -13.57 14.54
C ARG A 101 3.89 -12.70 15.60
N ASP A 102 3.07 -11.93 16.32
CA ASP A 102 3.53 -11.00 17.35
C ASP A 102 4.62 -10.05 16.83
N ARG A 103 4.50 -9.66 15.55
CA ARG A 103 5.48 -8.84 14.81
C ARG A 103 6.90 -9.42 14.81
N LYS A 104 7.00 -10.75 14.74
CA LYS A 104 8.26 -11.51 14.61
C LYS A 104 8.08 -12.61 13.58
N VAL A 105 9.14 -12.94 12.86
CA VAL A 105 9.14 -14.12 12.00
C VAL A 105 8.99 -15.34 12.89
N ALA A 106 7.87 -16.04 12.76
CA ALA A 106 7.59 -17.26 13.53
C ALA A 106 8.26 -18.47 12.88
N TRP A 107 8.16 -18.60 11.57
CA TRP A 107 8.82 -19.63 10.77
C TRP A 107 8.87 -19.24 9.28
N THR A 108 9.76 -19.91 8.56
CA THR A 108 9.80 -19.90 7.09
C THR A 108 9.90 -21.34 6.60
N GLU A 109 9.25 -21.64 5.47
CA GLU A 109 9.29 -22.95 4.82
C GLU A 109 9.44 -22.79 3.30
N VAL A 110 10.11 -23.74 2.66
CA VAL A 110 10.32 -23.75 1.21
C VAL A 110 10.13 -25.17 0.68
N TYR A 111 9.32 -25.31 -0.37
CA TYR A 111 9.00 -26.60 -0.98
C TYR A 111 9.12 -26.55 -2.50
N GLY A 112 9.43 -27.71 -3.10
CA GLY A 112 9.50 -27.89 -4.54
C GLY A 112 10.86 -27.55 -5.14
N GLU A 113 10.88 -27.16 -6.40
CA GLU A 113 12.11 -26.95 -7.19
C GLU A 113 12.29 -25.48 -7.61
N GLN A 114 13.49 -24.94 -7.40
CA GLN A 114 13.84 -23.62 -7.91
C GLN A 114 14.07 -23.64 -9.43
N SER A 115 14.55 -24.76 -9.95
CA SER A 115 14.72 -25.06 -11.38
C SER A 115 14.61 -26.56 -11.59
N PRO A 116 14.41 -27.07 -12.83
CA PRO A 116 14.25 -28.50 -13.07
C PRO A 116 15.36 -29.35 -12.44
N GLY A 117 14.98 -30.25 -11.52
CA GLY A 117 15.88 -31.14 -10.81
C GLY A 117 16.71 -30.51 -9.68
N VAL A 118 16.49 -29.22 -9.37
CA VAL A 118 17.19 -28.52 -8.30
C VAL A 118 16.20 -28.06 -7.23
N ALA A 119 16.30 -28.62 -6.03
CA ALA A 119 15.41 -28.26 -4.92
C ALA A 119 15.50 -26.76 -4.56
N ALA A 120 14.34 -26.16 -4.29
CA ALA A 120 14.28 -24.84 -3.69
C ALA A 120 14.67 -24.89 -2.21
N THR A 121 15.36 -23.87 -1.73
CA THR A 121 15.86 -23.78 -0.36
C THR A 121 15.58 -22.40 0.24
N HIS A 122 15.86 -22.21 1.51
CA HIS A 122 15.78 -20.89 2.17
C HIS A 122 16.72 -19.83 1.53
N HIS A 123 17.69 -20.27 0.73
CA HIS A 123 18.62 -19.41 -0.01
C HIS A 123 18.19 -19.19 -1.46
N THR A 124 17.10 -19.79 -1.90
CA THR A 124 16.57 -19.56 -3.25
C THR A 124 16.10 -18.10 -3.41
N LEU A 125 16.54 -17.49 -4.51
CA LEU A 125 16.22 -16.11 -4.87
C LEU A 125 15.03 -16.08 -5.81
N TYR A 126 13.95 -15.54 -5.33
CA TYR A 126 12.74 -15.35 -6.14
C TYR A 126 12.71 -13.95 -6.78
N ASN A 127 12.14 -13.86 -7.97
CA ASN A 127 11.74 -12.59 -8.56
C ASN A 127 10.54 -12.05 -7.78
N MET A 128 10.67 -10.82 -7.32
CA MET A 128 9.61 -10.20 -6.52
C MET A 128 8.50 -9.61 -7.38
N ALA A 129 8.74 -9.44 -8.68
CA ALA A 129 7.82 -8.68 -9.50
C ALA A 129 7.42 -7.38 -8.77
N SER A 130 6.14 -7.08 -8.69
CA SER A 130 5.67 -5.83 -8.06
C SER A 130 5.88 -5.75 -6.53
N LEU A 131 6.20 -6.83 -5.83
CA LEU A 131 6.67 -6.72 -4.43
C LEU A 131 8.01 -5.95 -4.28
N THR A 132 8.63 -5.55 -5.38
CA THR A 132 9.71 -4.56 -5.41
C THR A 132 9.23 -3.19 -4.92
N LYS A 133 7.98 -2.81 -5.23
CA LYS A 133 7.42 -1.48 -4.92
C LYS A 133 7.36 -1.15 -3.43
N PRO A 134 6.94 -2.05 -2.53
CA PRO A 134 7.02 -1.80 -1.09
C PRO A 134 8.42 -1.44 -0.59
N ILE A 135 9.47 -2.12 -1.07
CA ILE A 135 10.87 -1.78 -0.71
C ILE A 135 11.22 -0.36 -1.18
N THR A 136 10.85 -0.03 -2.43
CA THR A 136 11.04 1.33 -2.97
C THR A 136 10.28 2.37 -2.16
N ALA A 137 9.02 2.09 -1.82
CA ALA A 137 8.20 3.00 -1.02
C ALA A 137 8.82 3.24 0.36
N GLU A 138 9.19 2.19 1.09
CA GLU A 138 9.82 2.32 2.39
C GLU A 138 11.16 3.07 2.32
N THR A 139 11.91 2.92 1.22
CA THR A 139 13.12 3.74 0.98
C THR A 139 12.77 5.22 0.93
N ILE A 140 11.79 5.61 0.13
CA ILE A 140 11.36 7.01 0.00
C ILE A 140 10.76 7.54 1.31
N LEU A 141 9.92 6.75 1.99
CA LEU A 141 9.29 7.13 3.25
C LEU A 141 10.31 7.33 4.38
N ARG A 142 11.33 6.47 4.47
CA ARG A 142 12.43 6.63 5.44
C ARG A 142 13.30 7.83 5.12
N LEU A 143 13.60 8.07 3.85
CA LEU A 143 14.31 9.29 3.42
C LEU A 143 13.51 10.55 3.76
N ALA A 144 12.19 10.52 3.60
CA ALA A 144 11.30 11.62 3.99
C ALA A 144 11.26 11.81 5.51
N SER A 145 11.17 10.73 6.28
CA SER A 145 11.23 10.76 7.75
C SER A 145 12.54 11.35 8.26
N ALA A 146 13.65 11.06 7.57
CA ALA A 146 14.96 11.62 7.82
C ALA A 146 15.15 13.06 7.26
N LYS A 147 14.08 13.67 6.70
CA LYS A 147 14.09 15.02 6.10
C LYS A 147 15.08 15.20 4.94
N LYS A 148 15.49 14.11 4.27
CA LYS A 148 16.38 14.16 3.10
C LYS A 148 15.61 14.54 1.82
N LEU A 149 14.31 14.31 1.80
CA LEU A 149 13.37 14.74 0.76
C LEU A 149 12.00 15.04 1.40
N SER A 150 11.08 15.65 0.63
CA SER A 150 9.69 15.84 1.03
C SER A 150 8.77 15.03 0.14
N LEU A 151 7.72 14.43 0.72
CA LEU A 151 6.70 13.71 -0.05
C LEU A 151 5.88 14.65 -0.96
N ASP A 152 5.83 15.93 -0.65
CA ASP A 152 5.02 16.95 -1.33
C ASP A 152 5.83 17.93 -2.20
N GLU A 153 7.14 17.79 -2.25
CA GLU A 153 7.92 18.62 -3.16
C GLU A 153 7.67 18.22 -4.62
N SER A 154 7.59 19.23 -5.50
CA SER A 154 7.51 18.96 -6.93
C SER A 154 8.81 18.36 -7.44
N ILE A 155 8.71 17.18 -8.04
CA ILE A 155 9.83 16.46 -8.65
C ILE A 155 10.48 17.31 -9.76
N SER A 156 9.68 18.13 -10.45
CA SER A 156 10.15 19.00 -11.54
C SER A 156 11.21 20.02 -11.14
N LYS A 157 11.35 20.31 -9.85
CA LYS A 157 12.43 21.18 -9.33
C LYS A 157 13.83 20.53 -9.43
N ILE A 158 13.86 19.22 -9.54
CA ILE A 158 15.10 18.42 -9.63
C ILE A 158 15.26 17.86 -11.04
N TRP A 159 14.19 17.31 -11.61
CA TRP A 159 14.22 16.66 -12.91
C TRP A 159 12.83 16.51 -13.51
N ILE A 160 12.77 16.54 -14.83
CA ILE A 160 11.58 16.18 -15.62
C ILE A 160 12.02 15.16 -16.65
N ASP A 161 11.25 14.07 -16.84
CA ASP A 161 11.50 13.12 -17.92
C ASP A 161 11.34 13.84 -19.27
N PRO A 162 12.26 13.64 -20.24
CA PRO A 162 12.20 14.29 -21.55
C PRO A 162 10.85 14.14 -22.27
N ASP A 163 10.18 13.00 -22.10
CA ASP A 163 8.90 12.72 -22.76
C ASP A 163 7.75 13.62 -22.29
N ILE A 164 7.86 14.26 -21.12
CA ILE A 164 6.79 15.07 -20.50
C ILE A 164 7.24 16.50 -20.17
N THR A 165 8.34 16.95 -20.77
CA THR A 165 8.89 18.30 -20.50
C THR A 165 7.88 19.40 -20.82
N ASP A 166 7.14 19.26 -21.91
CA ASP A 166 6.14 20.24 -22.37
C ASP A 166 4.74 20.00 -21.79
N ASP A 167 4.52 18.93 -21.03
CA ASP A 167 3.25 18.66 -20.38
C ASP A 167 3.11 19.52 -19.11
N PRO A 168 2.11 20.43 -19.02
CA PRO A 168 1.94 21.30 -17.85
C PRO A 168 1.72 20.54 -16.55
N TYR A 169 1.26 19.30 -16.60
CA TYR A 169 1.04 18.46 -15.45
C TYR A 169 2.33 17.86 -14.87
N SER A 170 3.46 17.90 -15.61
CA SER A 170 4.75 17.43 -15.11
C SER A 170 5.17 18.12 -13.81
N LYS A 171 4.79 19.40 -13.63
CA LYS A 171 5.09 20.19 -12.44
C LYS A 171 4.27 19.82 -11.20
N LEU A 172 3.21 19.04 -11.37
CA LEU A 172 2.32 18.56 -10.28
C LEU A 172 2.81 17.25 -9.66
N LEU A 173 3.74 16.56 -10.30
CA LEU A 173 4.24 15.27 -9.83
C LEU A 173 5.03 15.44 -8.53
N THR A 174 4.69 14.63 -7.53
CA THR A 174 5.34 14.58 -6.22
C THR A 174 5.66 13.12 -5.85
N PRO A 175 6.60 12.87 -4.93
CA PRO A 175 6.84 11.53 -4.40
C PRO A 175 5.56 10.85 -3.89
N ARG A 176 4.71 11.58 -3.17
CA ARG A 176 3.40 11.11 -2.68
C ARG A 176 2.54 10.54 -3.80
N LEU A 177 2.37 11.29 -4.88
CA LEU A 177 1.55 10.87 -6.03
C LEU A 177 2.12 9.66 -6.76
N CYS A 178 3.45 9.51 -6.78
CA CYS A 178 4.11 8.31 -7.31
C CYS A 178 3.81 7.08 -6.45
N LEU A 179 3.98 7.18 -5.12
CA LEU A 179 3.79 6.07 -4.18
C LEU A 179 2.33 5.63 -4.05
N SER A 180 1.37 6.53 -4.30
CA SER A 180 -0.07 6.25 -4.24
C SER A 180 -0.72 6.00 -5.61
N HIS A 181 0.09 5.80 -6.66
CA HIS A 181 -0.40 5.53 -8.02
C HIS A 181 -1.33 6.62 -8.59
N GLN A 182 -1.06 7.89 -8.30
CA GLN A 182 -1.87 9.02 -8.73
C GLN A 182 -1.16 9.94 -9.74
N THR A 183 -0.11 9.45 -10.41
CA THR A 183 0.68 10.24 -11.38
C THR A 183 -0.04 10.50 -12.69
N GLY A 184 -1.02 9.67 -13.07
CA GLY A 184 -1.59 9.66 -14.42
C GLY A 184 -0.78 8.85 -15.44
N PHE A 185 0.35 8.26 -15.06
CA PHE A 185 1.13 7.40 -15.95
C PHE A 185 0.44 6.05 -16.22
N ALA A 186 0.74 5.45 -17.37
CA ALA A 186 0.46 4.03 -17.61
C ALA A 186 1.33 3.16 -16.69
N ASN A 187 0.98 1.87 -16.54
CA ASN A 187 1.84 0.96 -15.78
C ASN A 187 3.26 0.92 -16.36
N TRP A 188 3.36 0.79 -17.67
CA TRP A 188 4.63 0.81 -18.38
C TRP A 188 4.54 1.69 -19.64
N ARG A 189 5.59 2.46 -19.95
CA ARG A 189 5.63 3.32 -21.16
C ARG A 189 5.48 2.52 -22.46
N ARG A 190 5.81 1.22 -22.48
CA ARG A 190 5.51 0.32 -23.61
C ARG A 190 4.02 0.26 -23.95
N MET A 191 3.13 0.51 -22.99
CA MET A 191 1.68 0.57 -23.21
C MET A 191 1.23 1.89 -23.87
N THR A 192 2.13 2.85 -23.99
CA THR A 192 1.89 4.16 -24.59
C THR A 192 2.85 4.42 -25.77
N GLY A 193 3.30 3.35 -26.44
CA GLY A 193 4.18 3.44 -27.59
C GLY A 193 5.65 3.75 -27.26
N GLY A 194 6.10 3.39 -26.06
CA GLY A 194 7.48 3.61 -25.61
C GLY A 194 7.74 4.99 -25.00
N VAL A 195 6.73 5.86 -24.96
CA VAL A 195 6.83 7.25 -24.50
C VAL A 195 6.06 7.42 -23.18
N LEU A 196 6.67 8.06 -22.20
CA LEU A 196 5.96 8.41 -20.95
C LEU A 196 4.89 9.46 -21.24
N LYS A 197 3.65 9.23 -20.74
CA LYS A 197 2.52 10.16 -20.92
C LYS A 197 1.72 10.32 -19.64
N ILE A 198 1.32 11.55 -19.33
CA ILE A 198 0.36 11.85 -18.29
C ILE A 198 -1.04 11.80 -18.90
N ARG A 199 -1.84 10.79 -18.56
CA ARG A 199 -3.16 10.52 -19.16
C ARG A 199 -4.31 11.32 -18.53
N TRP A 200 -4.11 11.81 -17.30
CA TRP A 200 -5.04 12.68 -16.55
C TRP A 200 -4.28 13.52 -15.54
N LYS A 201 -4.90 14.56 -15.04
CA LYS A 201 -4.31 15.47 -14.04
C LYS A 201 -3.88 14.67 -12.79
N PRO A 202 -2.61 14.71 -12.41
CA PRO A 202 -2.10 14.03 -11.20
C PRO A 202 -2.92 14.38 -9.95
N GLY A 203 -3.15 13.39 -9.10
CA GLY A 203 -3.94 13.52 -7.88
C GLY A 203 -5.46 13.39 -8.06
N THR A 204 -5.98 13.29 -9.30
CA THR A 204 -7.44 13.23 -9.54
C THR A 204 -7.99 11.82 -9.67
N GLN A 205 -7.16 10.85 -10.03
CA GLN A 205 -7.51 9.46 -10.22
C GLN A 205 -6.38 8.55 -9.72
N THR A 206 -6.72 7.31 -9.37
CA THR A 206 -5.75 6.24 -9.09
C THR A 206 -5.61 5.36 -10.33
N GLY A 207 -4.38 5.09 -10.73
CA GLY A 207 -4.07 4.17 -11.82
C GLY A 207 -2.71 3.55 -11.62
N TYR A 208 -2.69 2.24 -11.36
CA TYR A 208 -1.48 1.49 -11.06
C TYR A 208 -0.37 1.75 -12.07
N SER A 209 0.84 2.10 -11.59
CA SER A 209 1.93 2.54 -12.45
C SER A 209 3.31 2.16 -11.90
N GLY A 210 4.01 1.27 -12.61
CA GLY A 210 5.44 1.01 -12.41
C GLY A 210 6.30 2.21 -12.83
N GLU A 211 5.90 2.94 -13.88
CA GLU A 211 6.59 4.16 -14.29
C GLU A 211 6.60 5.22 -13.17
N GLY A 212 5.53 5.32 -12.37
CA GLY A 212 5.50 6.22 -11.21
C GLY A 212 6.57 5.87 -10.18
N TYR A 213 6.80 4.59 -9.93
CA TYR A 213 7.85 4.12 -9.01
C TYR A 213 9.25 4.34 -9.58
N ASN A 214 9.45 4.07 -10.87
CA ASN A 214 10.71 4.40 -11.54
C ASN A 214 10.97 5.92 -11.53
N TYR A 215 9.92 6.72 -11.65
CA TYR A 215 10.00 8.18 -11.63
C TYR A 215 10.45 8.72 -10.26
N VAL A 216 9.89 8.21 -9.17
CA VAL A 216 10.30 8.61 -7.82
C VAL A 216 11.68 8.06 -7.44
N GLY A 217 12.06 6.87 -7.91
CA GLY A 217 13.41 6.35 -7.77
C GLY A 217 14.44 7.25 -8.46
N ALA A 218 14.16 7.63 -9.71
CA ALA A 218 15.00 8.56 -10.49
C ALA A 218 15.08 9.96 -9.85
N PHE A 219 14.00 10.43 -9.24
CA PHE A 219 14.01 11.68 -8.46
C PHE A 219 14.93 11.59 -7.25
N ALA A 220 14.81 10.53 -6.44
CA ALA A 220 15.63 10.35 -5.24
C ALA A 220 17.12 10.24 -5.60
N GLU A 221 17.44 9.47 -6.65
CA GLU A 221 18.79 9.33 -7.17
C GLU A 221 19.42 10.69 -7.52
N ARG A 222 18.71 11.52 -8.29
CA ARG A 222 19.21 12.84 -8.72
C ARG A 222 19.27 13.84 -7.57
N LYS A 223 18.26 13.85 -6.72
CA LYS A 223 18.20 14.76 -5.57
C LYS A 223 19.32 14.54 -4.58
N LEU A 224 19.67 13.27 -4.35
CA LEU A 224 20.67 12.88 -3.35
C LEU A 224 22.04 12.56 -3.97
N ALA A 225 22.16 12.66 -5.31
CA ALA A 225 23.39 12.35 -6.07
C ALA A 225 23.96 10.96 -5.75
N ARG A 226 23.09 9.96 -5.55
CA ARG A 226 23.42 8.57 -5.21
C ARG A 226 22.54 7.61 -5.99
N PRO A 227 23.05 6.49 -6.54
CA PRO A 227 22.25 5.47 -7.20
C PRO A 227 21.08 5.02 -6.32
N PHE A 228 19.90 4.83 -6.89
CA PHE A 228 18.70 4.51 -6.11
C PHE A 228 18.84 3.17 -5.37
N ASP A 229 19.43 2.15 -5.99
CA ASP A 229 19.70 0.85 -5.33
C ASP A 229 20.66 1.00 -4.13
N ALA A 230 21.64 1.91 -4.20
CA ALA A 230 22.49 2.24 -3.06
C ALA A 230 21.71 2.95 -1.94
N LEU A 231 20.78 3.85 -2.30
CA LEU A 231 19.89 4.49 -1.32
C LEU A 231 19.00 3.45 -0.62
N ALA A 232 18.43 2.50 -1.37
CA ALA A 232 17.64 1.41 -0.82
C ALA A 232 18.48 0.48 0.08
N GLN A 233 19.70 0.16 -0.36
CA GLN A 233 20.64 -0.65 0.43
C GLN A 233 20.90 -0.01 1.79
N GLU A 234 21.27 1.26 1.84
CA GLU A 234 21.62 1.97 3.07
C GLU A 234 20.41 2.28 3.97
N THR A 235 19.25 2.53 3.36
CA THR A 235 18.07 3.03 4.08
C THR A 235 17.18 1.91 4.57
N VAL A 236 17.12 0.79 3.84
CA VAL A 236 16.21 -0.32 4.11
C VAL A 236 16.96 -1.63 4.32
N LEU A 237 17.77 -2.08 3.34
CA LEU A 237 18.27 -3.44 3.33
C LEU A 237 19.31 -3.70 4.43
N ASP A 238 20.31 -2.85 4.58
CA ASP A 238 21.37 -3.01 5.59
C ASP A 238 20.83 -2.86 7.02
N PRO A 239 20.01 -1.83 7.36
CA PRO A 239 19.46 -1.70 8.71
C PRO A 239 18.61 -2.89 9.16
N ILE A 240 17.95 -3.57 8.22
CA ILE A 240 17.10 -4.73 8.49
C ILE A 240 17.91 -6.04 8.45
N GLY A 241 19.09 -6.02 7.86
CA GLY A 241 19.93 -7.22 7.66
C GLY A 241 19.45 -8.12 6.53
N MET A 242 18.96 -7.51 5.42
CA MET A 242 18.54 -8.17 4.18
C MET A 242 19.75 -8.41 3.27
N LYS A 243 20.62 -9.33 3.64
CA LYS A 243 21.91 -9.57 2.98
C LYS A 243 21.82 -10.32 1.65
N GLU A 244 20.68 -10.98 1.41
CA GLU A 244 20.41 -11.78 0.21
C GLU A 244 19.31 -11.13 -0.64
N THR A 245 19.35 -9.78 -0.71
CA THR A 245 18.39 -8.96 -1.45
C THR A 245 19.12 -7.92 -2.29
N SER A 246 18.73 -7.78 -3.57
CA SER A 246 19.32 -6.77 -4.44
C SER A 246 18.40 -6.40 -5.60
N TYR A 247 18.49 -5.13 -6.06
CA TYR A 247 17.86 -4.65 -7.29
C TYR A 247 18.62 -5.04 -8.55
N THR A 248 19.91 -5.34 -8.41
CA THR A 248 20.80 -5.65 -9.54
C THR A 248 21.51 -6.97 -9.31
N ALA A 249 21.94 -7.60 -10.41
CA ALA A 249 22.69 -8.84 -10.38
C ALA A 249 23.92 -8.77 -9.47
N LYS A 250 24.18 -9.84 -8.75
CA LYS A 250 25.33 -10.03 -7.87
C LYS A 250 25.95 -11.40 -8.15
N ASP A 251 27.24 -11.55 -7.87
CA ASP A 251 27.96 -12.83 -8.07
C ASP A 251 27.33 -13.97 -7.28
N TRP A 252 26.77 -13.67 -6.09
CA TRP A 252 26.13 -14.65 -5.21
C TRP A 252 24.74 -15.12 -5.70
N TYR A 253 24.23 -14.64 -6.87
CA TYR A 253 23.03 -15.17 -7.51
C TYR A 253 23.22 -16.56 -8.12
N SER A 254 24.47 -16.90 -8.46
CA SER A 254 24.79 -18.15 -9.17
C SER A 254 24.23 -19.39 -8.47
N GLY A 255 23.48 -20.19 -9.22
CA GLY A 255 22.86 -21.44 -8.73
C GLY A 255 21.69 -21.28 -7.75
N ARG A 256 21.19 -20.05 -7.55
CA ARG A 256 20.19 -19.76 -6.51
C ARG A 256 18.88 -19.18 -7.06
N LEU A 257 18.77 -18.98 -8.36
CA LEU A 257 17.60 -18.33 -8.95
C LEU A 257 16.44 -19.32 -9.10
N ALA A 258 15.27 -18.92 -8.61
CA ALA A 258 14.02 -19.56 -8.95
C ALA A 258 13.69 -19.26 -10.42
N VAL A 259 13.63 -20.29 -11.26
CA VAL A 259 13.33 -20.16 -12.69
C VAL A 259 11.83 -20.04 -12.86
N PRO A 260 11.33 -18.97 -13.51
CA PRO A 260 9.91 -18.81 -13.80
C PRO A 260 9.34 -19.97 -14.62
N HIS A 261 8.13 -20.44 -14.30
CA HIS A 261 7.43 -21.51 -14.97
C HIS A 261 6.05 -21.06 -15.47
N GLY A 262 5.78 -21.28 -16.74
CA GLY A 262 4.52 -20.91 -17.39
C GLY A 262 4.38 -21.52 -18.79
N PRO A 263 3.34 -21.15 -19.54
CA PRO A 263 3.10 -21.67 -20.88
C PRO A 263 4.31 -21.51 -21.80
N LYS A 264 4.74 -22.58 -22.46
CA LYS A 264 5.95 -22.60 -23.30
C LYS A 264 5.96 -21.59 -24.45
N ALA A 265 4.78 -21.19 -24.93
CA ALA A 265 4.64 -20.25 -26.06
C ALA A 265 5.05 -18.80 -25.72
N GLU A 266 5.11 -18.44 -24.45
CA GLU A 266 5.31 -17.07 -24.00
C GLU A 266 6.55 -16.90 -23.11
N LYS A 267 7.52 -17.81 -23.19
CA LYS A 267 8.70 -17.77 -22.34
C LYS A 267 9.55 -16.51 -22.60
N PRO A 268 9.37 -15.40 -21.87
CA PRO A 268 10.33 -14.33 -21.87
C PRO A 268 11.61 -14.80 -21.18
N ILE A 269 12.72 -14.22 -21.53
CA ILE A 269 13.95 -14.35 -20.78
C ILE A 269 13.69 -13.74 -19.40
N ASP A 270 13.87 -14.50 -18.32
CA ASP A 270 13.85 -13.94 -16.98
C ASP A 270 15.02 -12.95 -16.85
N PRO A 271 14.78 -11.64 -16.89
CA PRO A 271 15.84 -10.67 -16.97
C PRO A 271 16.56 -10.59 -15.63
N ILE A 272 17.85 -10.89 -15.62
CA ILE A 272 18.72 -10.53 -14.51
C ILE A 272 19.05 -9.04 -14.69
N ALA A 273 18.49 -8.20 -13.81
CA ALA A 273 18.64 -6.76 -13.92
C ALA A 273 20.08 -6.34 -13.69
N THR A 274 20.64 -5.60 -14.66
CA THR A 274 21.97 -4.95 -14.53
C THR A 274 21.85 -3.49 -14.08
N LYS A 275 20.63 -2.94 -14.15
CA LYS A 275 20.27 -1.61 -13.63
C LYS A 275 19.07 -1.76 -12.73
N TRP A 276 18.96 -0.89 -11.74
CA TRP A 276 17.81 -0.93 -10.85
C TRP A 276 16.48 -0.63 -11.59
N ASN A 277 15.44 -1.30 -11.16
CA ASN A 277 14.07 -1.00 -11.51
C ASN A 277 13.29 -0.87 -10.18
N ALA A 278 12.83 0.34 -9.88
CA ALA A 278 12.15 0.63 -8.61
C ALA A 278 10.75 0.02 -8.49
N ALA A 279 10.25 -0.58 -9.56
CA ALA A 279 8.92 -1.15 -9.63
C ALA A 279 8.89 -2.67 -9.78
N ASP A 280 10.04 -3.29 -10.11
CA ASP A 280 10.09 -4.69 -10.55
C ASP A 280 11.51 -5.27 -10.45
N LEU A 281 11.63 -6.59 -10.61
CA LEU A 281 12.88 -7.34 -10.77
C LEU A 281 13.79 -7.43 -9.53
N LEU A 282 13.38 -6.95 -8.35
CA LEU A 282 14.11 -7.21 -7.11
C LEU A 282 14.23 -8.73 -6.89
N ARG A 283 15.39 -9.19 -6.45
CA ARG A 283 15.63 -10.58 -6.05
C ARG A 283 15.85 -10.65 -4.55
N THR A 284 15.20 -11.60 -3.91
CA THR A 284 15.32 -11.79 -2.46
C THR A 284 15.00 -13.21 -2.03
N THR A 285 15.36 -13.55 -0.81
CA THR A 285 14.94 -14.79 -0.13
C THR A 285 13.69 -14.55 0.70
N ILE A 286 12.99 -15.63 1.03
CA ILE A 286 11.81 -15.57 1.90
C ILE A 286 12.14 -15.02 3.29
N GLY A 287 13.31 -15.35 3.82
CA GLY A 287 13.76 -14.89 5.13
C GLY A 287 14.03 -13.39 5.17
N ASP A 288 14.66 -12.85 4.14
CA ASP A 288 14.94 -11.41 4.07
C ASP A 288 13.65 -10.58 3.90
N TYR A 289 12.74 -11.02 3.03
CA TYR A 289 11.48 -10.30 2.85
C TYR A 289 10.57 -10.38 4.10
N ALA A 290 10.62 -11.50 4.83
CA ALA A 290 9.92 -11.62 6.12
C ALA A 290 10.44 -10.61 7.15
N LYS A 291 11.77 -10.40 7.23
CA LYS A 291 12.37 -9.35 8.07
C LYS A 291 11.89 -7.96 7.64
N PHE A 292 11.80 -7.72 6.33
CA PHE A 292 11.26 -6.47 5.79
C PHE A 292 9.82 -6.22 6.26
N VAL A 293 8.92 -7.18 6.10
CA VAL A 293 7.53 -7.04 6.55
C VAL A 293 7.45 -6.79 8.06
N VAL A 294 8.27 -7.46 8.86
CA VAL A 294 8.38 -7.21 10.32
C VAL A 294 8.81 -5.76 10.60
N SER A 295 9.81 -5.26 9.90
CA SER A 295 10.28 -3.88 10.02
C SER A 295 9.18 -2.86 9.66
N VAL A 296 8.42 -3.14 8.58
CA VAL A 296 7.26 -2.33 8.17
C VAL A 296 6.17 -2.34 9.25
N MET A 297 5.85 -3.51 9.82
CA MET A 297 4.86 -3.64 10.91
C MET A 297 5.25 -2.90 12.19
N ARG A 298 6.52 -2.64 12.39
CA ARG A 298 7.08 -1.91 13.54
C ARG A 298 7.29 -0.43 13.25
N ASP A 299 6.94 0.04 12.05
CA ASP A 299 7.17 1.42 11.59
C ASP A 299 8.64 1.87 11.70
N GLU A 300 9.60 0.92 11.59
CA GLU A 300 11.02 1.20 11.76
C GLU A 300 11.52 2.23 10.75
N GLY A 301 12.20 3.26 11.23
CA GLY A 301 12.74 4.34 10.40
C GLY A 301 11.71 5.38 9.94
N LEU A 302 10.45 5.28 10.36
CA LEU A 302 9.39 6.24 10.02
C LEU A 302 9.04 7.15 11.19
N THR A 303 8.67 8.39 10.90
CA THR A 303 7.93 9.22 11.86
C THR A 303 6.49 8.70 11.99
N ALA A 304 5.86 8.90 13.15
CA ALA A 304 4.47 8.47 13.39
C ALA A 304 3.49 9.03 12.34
N ALA A 305 3.70 10.25 11.87
CA ALA A 305 2.87 10.88 10.84
C ALA A 305 2.98 10.14 9.49
N ILE A 306 4.19 9.83 9.05
CA ILE A 306 4.43 9.11 7.78
C ILE A 306 3.95 7.66 7.88
N ALA A 307 4.13 6.99 9.03
CA ALA A 307 3.63 5.64 9.26
C ALA A 307 2.10 5.59 9.19
N ALA A 308 1.41 6.54 9.81
CA ALA A 308 -0.05 6.65 9.73
C ALA A 308 -0.52 6.89 8.30
N GLU A 309 0.16 7.76 7.58
CA GLU A 309 -0.17 8.09 6.20
C GLU A 309 0.07 6.92 5.24
N ARG A 310 1.16 6.16 5.41
CA ARG A 310 1.45 4.94 4.64
C ARG A 310 0.25 3.99 4.64
N ALA A 311 -0.44 3.86 5.76
CA ALA A 311 -1.57 2.96 5.98
C ALA A 311 -2.94 3.64 5.83
N THR A 312 -3.01 4.79 5.13
CA THR A 312 -4.24 5.52 4.88
C THR A 312 -4.65 5.37 3.42
N ILE A 313 -5.88 4.92 3.18
CA ILE A 313 -6.46 4.84 1.84
C ILE A 313 -6.55 6.27 1.27
N THR A 314 -5.82 6.54 0.20
CA THR A 314 -5.83 7.84 -0.47
C THR A 314 -7.11 8.04 -1.31
N ARG A 315 -7.67 6.93 -1.80
CA ARG A 315 -8.93 6.87 -2.54
C ARG A 315 -9.48 5.47 -2.48
N ASP A 316 -10.74 5.31 -2.13
CA ASP A 316 -11.44 4.03 -2.20
C ASP A 316 -11.58 3.61 -3.67
N THR A 317 -11.13 2.40 -3.98
CA THR A 317 -11.15 1.81 -5.33
C THR A 317 -12.12 0.64 -5.44
N VAL A 318 -12.73 0.20 -4.33
CA VAL A 318 -13.72 -0.89 -4.35
C VAL A 318 -15.03 -0.40 -4.94
N LYS A 319 -15.53 -1.11 -5.91
CA LYS A 319 -16.85 -0.87 -6.46
C LYS A 319 -17.90 -1.63 -5.65
N PRO A 320 -19.13 -1.09 -5.55
CA PRO A 320 -20.21 -1.77 -4.81
C PRO A 320 -20.45 -3.21 -5.27
N GLU A 321 -20.39 -3.47 -6.57
CA GLU A 321 -20.56 -4.80 -7.15
C GLU A 321 -19.44 -5.79 -6.75
N ASP A 322 -18.19 -5.33 -6.67
CA ASP A 322 -17.05 -6.15 -6.27
C ASP A 322 -17.13 -6.48 -4.77
N MET A 323 -17.54 -5.50 -3.95
CA MET A 323 -17.80 -5.71 -2.52
C MET A 323 -18.91 -6.75 -2.31
N GLU A 324 -20.05 -6.61 -3.00
CA GLU A 324 -21.17 -7.55 -2.90
C GLU A 324 -20.75 -8.97 -3.29
N LYS A 325 -19.95 -9.08 -4.37
CA LYS A 325 -19.40 -10.37 -4.81
C LYS A 325 -18.52 -11.00 -3.75
N ALA A 326 -17.55 -10.28 -3.21
CA ALA A 326 -16.66 -10.78 -2.16
C ALA A 326 -17.43 -11.21 -0.91
N CYS A 327 -18.41 -10.42 -0.47
CA CYS A 327 -19.28 -10.74 0.66
C CYS A 327 -20.11 -12.01 0.42
N ARG A 328 -20.60 -12.21 -0.80
CA ARG A 328 -21.36 -13.41 -1.18
C ARG A 328 -20.47 -14.65 -1.18
N GLU A 329 -19.28 -14.56 -1.74
CA GLU A 329 -18.30 -15.66 -1.79
C GLU A 329 -17.84 -16.06 -0.38
N ALA A 330 -17.69 -15.08 0.52
CA ALA A 330 -17.37 -15.32 1.92
C ALA A 330 -18.54 -15.89 2.75
N GLY A 331 -19.79 -15.81 2.25
CA GLY A 331 -20.99 -16.20 2.98
C GLY A 331 -21.40 -15.22 4.10
N GLU A 332 -20.98 -13.94 4.01
CA GLU A 332 -21.12 -12.92 5.06
C GLU A 332 -22.02 -11.73 4.65
N LEU A 333 -23.02 -11.94 3.80
CA LEU A 333 -23.85 -10.86 3.19
C LEU A 333 -24.49 -9.86 4.16
N SER A 334 -24.76 -10.22 5.42
CA SER A 334 -25.57 -9.38 6.32
C SER A 334 -24.78 -8.34 7.12
N GLN A 335 -23.46 -8.45 7.22
CA GLN A 335 -22.60 -7.57 8.03
C GLN A 335 -21.23 -7.33 7.38
N CYS A 336 -21.17 -7.41 6.08
CA CYS A 336 -19.93 -7.37 5.33
C CYS A 336 -19.60 -5.94 4.89
N THR A 337 -18.40 -5.48 5.24
CA THR A 337 -17.86 -4.21 4.73
C THR A 337 -16.44 -4.43 4.22
N VAL A 338 -16.19 -3.98 3.00
CA VAL A 338 -14.86 -3.94 2.40
C VAL A 338 -14.63 -2.55 1.83
N THR A 339 -13.54 -1.92 2.21
CA THR A 339 -13.00 -0.76 1.51
C THR A 339 -11.55 -1.06 1.17
N ALA A 340 -11.10 -0.69 -0.02
CA ALA A 340 -9.72 -0.88 -0.42
C ALA A 340 -9.24 0.27 -1.28
N GLY A 341 -7.95 0.52 -1.22
CA GLY A 341 -7.29 1.53 -2.05
C GLY A 341 -5.80 1.61 -1.76
N MET A 342 -5.12 2.47 -2.49
CA MET A 342 -3.69 2.62 -2.33
C MET A 342 -3.36 3.55 -1.16
N GLY A 343 -2.51 3.07 -0.28
CA GLY A 343 -1.71 3.86 0.64
C GLY A 343 -0.43 4.35 -0.04
N LEU A 344 0.65 4.53 0.72
CA LEU A 344 1.95 4.84 0.17
C LEU A 344 2.80 3.57 0.07
N GLY A 345 2.74 2.92 -1.09
CA GLY A 345 3.50 1.71 -1.39
C GLY A 345 2.82 0.39 -1.04
N TRP A 346 1.68 0.46 -0.41
CA TRP A 346 0.88 -0.70 -0.01
C TRP A 346 -0.57 -0.50 -0.46
N GLU A 347 -1.22 -1.56 -0.86
CA GLU A 347 -2.66 -1.62 -0.88
C GLU A 347 -3.17 -1.75 0.56
N VAL A 348 -4.20 -1.01 0.88
CA VAL A 348 -4.82 -0.97 2.20
C VAL A 348 -6.25 -1.43 2.06
N GLU A 349 -6.57 -2.55 2.67
CA GLU A 349 -7.93 -3.07 2.76
C GLU A 349 -8.44 -2.94 4.19
N VAL A 350 -9.71 -2.57 4.33
CA VAL A 350 -10.43 -2.62 5.60
C VAL A 350 -11.58 -3.59 5.46
N VAL A 351 -11.43 -4.77 6.06
CA VAL A 351 -12.35 -5.89 5.96
C VAL A 351 -13.03 -6.05 7.32
N ASN A 352 -14.33 -5.76 7.38
CA ASN A 352 -15.11 -5.77 8.64
C ASN A 352 -14.41 -5.00 9.78
N GLY A 353 -13.85 -3.82 9.45
CA GLY A 353 -13.15 -2.95 10.39
C GLY A 353 -11.70 -3.35 10.71
N VAL A 354 -11.22 -4.48 10.19
CA VAL A 354 -9.81 -4.90 10.32
C VAL A 354 -9.00 -4.39 9.16
N LYS A 355 -7.97 -3.59 9.45
CA LYS A 355 -7.06 -3.06 8.43
C LYS A 355 -5.98 -4.09 8.09
N ILE A 356 -5.87 -4.41 6.81
CA ILE A 356 -4.87 -5.28 6.20
C ILE A 356 -4.06 -4.45 5.22
N LEU A 357 -2.74 -4.54 5.29
CA LEU A 357 -1.87 -4.01 4.26
C LEU A 357 -1.34 -5.18 3.45
N ASN A 358 -1.41 -5.07 2.13
CA ASN A 358 -0.89 -6.08 1.24
C ASN A 358 -0.27 -5.46 -0.01
N HIS A 359 0.47 -6.25 -0.72
CA HIS A 359 0.88 -6.02 -2.09
C HIS A 359 1.14 -7.38 -2.74
N ASP A 360 0.70 -7.54 -3.97
CA ASP A 360 1.01 -8.72 -4.77
C ASP A 360 2.12 -8.44 -5.80
N GLY A 361 2.65 -9.50 -6.38
CA GLY A 361 3.57 -9.44 -7.50
C GLY A 361 3.17 -10.40 -8.59
N SER A 362 3.07 -9.90 -9.81
CA SER A 362 2.72 -10.69 -10.98
C SER A 362 3.66 -10.38 -12.13
N ASP A 363 4.40 -11.37 -12.56
CA ASP A 363 5.21 -11.37 -13.77
C ASP A 363 5.04 -12.74 -14.45
N TRP A 364 5.54 -12.91 -15.69
CA TRP A 364 5.44 -14.19 -16.38
C TRP A 364 6.09 -15.31 -15.54
N GLY A 365 5.31 -16.34 -15.24
CA GLY A 365 5.78 -17.47 -14.44
C GLY A 365 6.11 -17.14 -12.97
N VAL A 366 5.64 -16.01 -12.46
CA VAL A 366 5.92 -15.57 -11.08
C VAL A 366 4.66 -14.98 -10.45
N ARG A 367 4.33 -15.43 -9.23
CA ARG A 367 3.32 -14.82 -8.37
C ARG A 367 3.85 -14.72 -6.95
N THR A 368 3.67 -13.58 -6.35
CA THR A 368 4.13 -13.29 -4.99
C THR A 368 3.08 -12.49 -4.23
N LEU A 369 3.04 -12.64 -2.92
CA LEU A 369 2.17 -11.87 -2.01
C LEU A 369 2.89 -11.58 -0.72
N ALA A 370 2.73 -10.38 -0.20
CA ALA A 370 3.00 -10.03 1.19
C ALA A 370 1.76 -9.34 1.76
N MET A 371 1.23 -9.86 2.87
CA MET A 371 0.12 -9.26 3.59
C MET A 371 0.42 -9.23 5.08
N PHE A 372 -0.12 -8.24 5.78
CA PHE A 372 -0.03 -8.18 7.23
C PHE A 372 -1.16 -7.37 7.86
N VAL A 373 -1.47 -7.70 9.11
CA VAL A 373 -2.51 -7.08 9.93
C VAL A 373 -1.84 -6.42 11.13
N PRO A 374 -1.57 -5.11 11.09
CA PRO A 374 -0.79 -4.42 12.13
C PRO A 374 -1.40 -4.56 13.53
N SER A 375 -2.74 -4.50 13.65
CA SER A 375 -3.47 -4.61 14.93
C SER A 375 -3.36 -5.99 15.57
N GLN A 376 -3.13 -7.04 14.77
CA GLN A 376 -3.01 -8.42 15.23
C GLN A 376 -1.56 -8.90 15.32
N GLY A 377 -0.62 -8.16 14.73
CA GLY A 377 0.78 -8.57 14.66
C GLY A 377 1.03 -9.78 13.78
N ILE A 378 0.09 -10.10 12.85
CA ILE A 378 0.14 -11.26 11.96
C ILE A 378 0.53 -10.81 10.56
N GLY A 379 1.33 -11.62 9.85
CA GLY A 379 1.64 -11.44 8.44
C GLY A 379 1.95 -12.77 7.75
N VAL A 380 1.71 -12.79 6.45
CA VAL A 380 2.01 -13.92 5.56
C VAL A 380 2.75 -13.40 4.35
N VAL A 381 3.87 -14.04 4.00
CA VAL A 381 4.62 -13.76 2.77
C VAL A 381 4.71 -15.05 1.98
N VAL A 382 4.39 -14.99 0.70
CA VAL A 382 4.40 -16.16 -0.19
C VAL A 382 5.04 -15.79 -1.52
N PHE A 383 6.00 -16.61 -1.95
CA PHE A 383 6.61 -16.51 -3.28
C PHE A 383 6.41 -17.82 -4.03
N THR A 384 6.13 -17.74 -5.31
CA THR A 384 6.08 -18.88 -6.23
C THR A 384 6.81 -18.56 -7.52
N ASN A 385 7.35 -19.59 -8.17
CA ASN A 385 7.94 -19.49 -9.50
C ASN A 385 7.04 -20.16 -10.57
N GLY A 386 5.74 -19.99 -10.46
CA GLY A 386 4.75 -20.56 -11.38
C GLY A 386 3.67 -19.55 -11.80
N GLU A 387 3.21 -19.63 -13.05
CA GLU A 387 2.14 -18.79 -13.59
C GLU A 387 0.84 -18.93 -12.80
N ASN A 388 0.53 -20.14 -12.34
CA ASN A 388 -0.65 -20.45 -11.53
C ASN A 388 -0.43 -20.21 -10.02
N GLY A 389 0.65 -19.57 -9.64
CA GLY A 389 1.06 -19.37 -8.24
C GLY A 389 0.00 -18.74 -7.35
N MET A 390 -0.91 -17.91 -7.91
CA MET A 390 -1.98 -17.31 -7.12
C MET A 390 -2.95 -18.37 -6.53
N ARG A 391 -3.12 -19.53 -7.19
CA ARG A 391 -3.91 -20.63 -6.64
C ARG A 391 -3.28 -21.20 -5.35
N VAL A 392 -1.95 -21.34 -5.35
CA VAL A 392 -1.20 -21.79 -4.17
C VAL A 392 -1.22 -20.72 -3.08
N ILE A 393 -0.97 -19.46 -3.44
CA ILE A 393 -1.00 -18.31 -2.52
C ILE A 393 -2.32 -18.24 -1.77
N ARG A 394 -3.46 -18.36 -2.47
CA ARG A 394 -4.79 -18.34 -1.85
C ARG A 394 -4.95 -19.47 -0.83
N LYS A 395 -4.58 -20.71 -1.16
CA LYS A 395 -4.64 -21.87 -0.24
C LYS A 395 -3.74 -21.63 1.00
N VAL A 396 -2.54 -21.07 0.81
CA VAL A 396 -1.64 -20.72 1.92
C VAL A 396 -2.24 -19.66 2.83
N VAL A 397 -2.83 -18.61 2.26
CA VAL A 397 -3.49 -17.55 3.05
C VAL A 397 -4.67 -18.11 3.82
N GLU A 398 -5.52 -18.93 3.20
CA GLU A 398 -6.66 -19.59 3.86
C GLU A 398 -6.22 -20.45 5.05
N ALA A 399 -5.11 -21.18 4.93
CA ALA A 399 -4.56 -22.01 6.00
C ALA A 399 -3.97 -21.18 7.15
N LEU A 400 -3.26 -20.08 6.85
CA LEU A 400 -2.49 -19.33 7.82
C LEU A 400 -3.21 -18.10 8.38
N TYR A 401 -4.11 -17.50 7.61
CA TYR A 401 -4.95 -16.38 7.99
C TYR A 401 -6.39 -16.62 7.53
N PRO A 402 -7.18 -17.42 8.24
CA PRO A 402 -8.49 -17.92 7.81
C PRO A 402 -9.58 -16.83 7.88
N ASN A 403 -9.37 -15.73 7.21
CA ASN A 403 -10.36 -14.69 6.97
C ASN A 403 -10.95 -14.89 5.57
N LYS A 404 -12.12 -15.51 5.49
CA LYS A 404 -12.77 -15.86 4.22
C LYS A 404 -13.02 -14.65 3.33
N LEU A 405 -13.35 -13.50 3.93
CA LEU A 405 -13.63 -12.30 3.19
C LEU A 405 -12.36 -11.74 2.55
N TYR A 406 -11.24 -11.71 3.29
CA TYR A 406 -9.96 -11.33 2.71
C TYR A 406 -9.49 -12.34 1.64
N ALA A 407 -9.67 -13.64 1.88
CA ALA A 407 -9.32 -14.67 0.88
C ALA A 407 -10.13 -14.53 -0.43
N ALA A 408 -11.32 -13.94 -0.37
CA ALA A 408 -12.14 -13.66 -1.56
C ALA A 408 -11.70 -12.39 -2.32
N THR A 409 -10.89 -11.51 -1.71
CA THR A 409 -10.38 -10.28 -2.35
C THR A 409 -9.05 -10.50 -3.09
N ILE A 410 -8.29 -11.56 -2.80
CA ILE A 410 -6.98 -11.88 -3.40
C ILE A 410 -7.03 -12.89 -4.58
#